data_ceb4d9622ced3e987cf360262d6b1bcd
#
_entry.id   ceb4d9622ced3e987cf360262d6b1bcd
#
_cell.length_a   1.000
_cell.length_b   1.000
_cell.length_c   1.000
_cell.angle_alpha   90.00
_cell.angle_beta   90.00
_cell.angle_gamma   90.00
#
_symmetry.space_group_name_H-M   'P 1'
#
loop_
_entity.id
_entity.type
_entity.pdbx_description
1 polymer ?
#
loop_
_entity_poly.entity_id
_entity_poly.type
_entity_poly.pdbx_seq_one_letter_code
_entity_poly.pdbx_strand_id
1 'polypeptide(L)'
;MHLFRLVVSCCAVALVSSLGLSGQQAPPPVKVPIEYHKLENGLKVVLSRDTSSPTAVVAVYYKIGFRIEPKDRTGFAHLFEHLMFQGSEHLGKNAFISLVESNGGVLNGSTRFDFTNYFEVVPAHTLETVLWAEADRMRGLKITQENLTNQQGVVKNEVKVNVLNQPYGGFPWLDLPQYANTNWYNAHNFYGDLAHLDAATLEDAQKFFDTYYAPNNAVLVVTGDIDTAQALGWIKKYFGGIRSSSLPPPADISEPRQEKEKRAAKDDALANRPALAVGYHVPKRDTPEFYAMGLLDQILLQGDDSRLHQALVQKHGFSDSVDGGINLLGNMFDIDGPTLWMAYLIHDREKSADEILKVLDAEIERVQKTPLTKADLDLALVKQRSALYSAQESFVGFGRANLLASFALFHDNPGRINTLEDEFRKVTPELIQKTANEFLRPTNRTILTVTPKAQGKPAGKEQ
;
A
#
# COMPACT_ATOMS: atom_id res chain seq x y z
N MET A 1 -28.85 47.21 -65.57
CA MET A 1 -29.99 48.15 -65.32
C MET A 1 -30.69 47.69 -64.05
N HIS A 2 -30.67 48.60 -63.01
CA HIS A 2 -31.45 48.59 -61.74
C HIS A 2 -31.44 47.36 -60.82
N LEU A 3 -30.62 47.32 -59.82
CA LEU A 3 -30.71 47.81 -58.42
C LEU A 3 -32.15 47.75 -57.83
N PHE A 4 -32.33 46.87 -56.87
CA PHE A 4 -33.15 47.15 -55.68
C PHE A 4 -32.51 46.44 -54.43
N ARG A 5 -32.08 47.30 -53.51
CA ARG A 5 -31.61 46.90 -52.17
C ARG A 5 -32.86 46.80 -51.29
N LEU A 6 -33.01 45.68 -50.62
CA LEU A 6 -33.91 45.56 -49.46
C LEU A 6 -33.09 45.37 -48.21
N VAL A 7 -33.14 46.39 -47.34
CA VAL A 7 -32.57 46.33 -45.98
C VAL A 7 -33.63 45.67 -45.09
N VAL A 8 -33.31 44.46 -44.58
CA VAL A 8 -34.11 43.85 -43.49
C VAL A 8 -33.31 43.99 -42.22
N SER A 9 -33.82 44.86 -41.30
CA SER A 9 -33.30 45.05 -39.96
C SER A 9 -33.85 43.91 -39.09
N CYS A 10 -32.99 42.95 -38.73
CA CYS A 10 -33.33 41.93 -37.72
C CYS A 10 -32.83 42.39 -36.34
N CYS A 11 -33.74 42.84 -35.50
CA CYS A 11 -33.53 42.96 -34.05
C CYS A 11 -33.39 41.55 -33.46
N ALA A 12 -32.17 41.11 -33.20
CA ALA A 12 -31.90 39.90 -32.39
C ALA A 12 -32.03 40.27 -30.93
N VAL A 13 -33.13 39.89 -30.31
CA VAL A 13 -33.31 39.91 -28.87
C VAL A 13 -32.52 38.76 -28.31
N ALA A 14 -31.34 39.05 -27.72
CA ALA A 14 -30.54 38.07 -26.98
C ALA A 14 -31.28 37.74 -25.68
N LEU A 15 -32.00 36.63 -25.64
CA LEU A 15 -32.40 35.97 -24.40
C LEU A 15 -31.15 35.35 -23.79
N VAL A 16 -30.53 36.03 -22.84
CA VAL A 16 -29.58 35.44 -21.92
C VAL A 16 -30.36 34.56 -20.97
N SER A 17 -30.59 33.29 -21.30
CA SER A 17 -31.00 32.28 -20.36
C SER A 17 -29.84 32.06 -19.39
N SER A 18 -29.95 32.64 -18.20
CA SER A 18 -29.17 32.29 -17.02
C SER A 18 -29.51 30.82 -16.66
N LEU A 19 -28.81 29.89 -17.30
CA LEU A 19 -28.71 28.54 -16.80
C LEU A 19 -27.97 28.66 -15.47
N GLY A 20 -28.74 28.67 -14.39
CA GLY A 20 -28.22 28.49 -13.06
C GLY A 20 -27.46 27.18 -13.06
N LEU A 21 -26.15 27.26 -12.89
CA LEU A 21 -25.34 26.14 -12.47
C LEU A 21 -25.87 25.72 -11.09
N SER A 22 -26.95 24.92 -11.09
CA SER A 22 -27.30 24.14 -9.91
C SER A 22 -26.06 23.30 -9.63
N GLY A 23 -25.37 23.60 -8.54
CA GLY A 23 -24.23 22.82 -8.11
C GLY A 23 -24.64 21.35 -8.10
N GLN A 24 -24.09 20.57 -9.01
CA GLN A 24 -24.32 19.13 -9.02
C GLN A 24 -23.84 18.62 -7.67
N GLN A 25 -24.79 18.23 -6.82
CA GLN A 25 -24.43 17.51 -5.60
C GLN A 25 -23.62 16.29 -6.02
N ALA A 26 -22.48 16.11 -5.36
CA ALA A 26 -21.66 14.91 -5.58
C ALA A 26 -22.58 13.67 -5.46
N PRO A 27 -22.46 12.69 -6.35
CA PRO A 27 -23.27 11.49 -6.27
C PRO A 27 -23.09 10.84 -4.88
N PRO A 28 -24.14 10.19 -4.34
CA PRO A 28 -24.05 9.55 -3.03
C PRO A 28 -22.92 8.52 -3.01
N PRO A 29 -22.30 8.25 -1.85
CA PRO A 29 -21.27 7.22 -1.73
C PRO A 29 -21.82 5.86 -2.17
N VAL A 30 -21.01 5.12 -2.92
CA VAL A 30 -21.32 3.72 -3.26
C VAL A 30 -21.21 2.90 -1.98
N LYS A 31 -22.29 2.21 -1.61
CA LYS A 31 -22.27 1.29 -0.48
C LYS A 31 -21.82 -0.08 -0.92
N VAL A 32 -20.75 -0.55 -0.32
CA VAL A 32 -20.25 -1.94 -0.47
C VAL A 32 -21.10 -2.85 0.42
N PRO A 33 -21.78 -3.86 -0.12
CA PRO A 33 -22.51 -4.83 0.69
C PRO A 33 -21.52 -5.70 1.47
N ILE A 34 -21.79 -5.95 2.76
CA ILE A 34 -20.86 -6.66 3.63
C ILE A 34 -21.62 -7.61 4.53
N GLU A 35 -21.22 -8.87 4.53
CA GLU A 35 -21.54 -9.84 5.58
C GLU A 35 -20.25 -10.19 6.31
N TYR A 36 -20.24 -10.06 7.64
CA TYR A 36 -19.08 -10.33 8.46
C TYR A 36 -19.37 -11.43 9.46
N HIS A 37 -18.56 -12.47 9.44
CA HIS A 37 -18.69 -13.64 10.30
C HIS A 37 -17.37 -13.95 10.99
N LYS A 38 -17.46 -14.64 12.14
CA LYS A 38 -16.31 -15.22 12.83
C LYS A 38 -16.61 -16.68 13.14
N LEU A 39 -15.76 -17.57 12.62
CA LEU A 39 -15.90 -19.00 12.87
C LEU A 39 -15.44 -19.35 14.30
N GLU A 40 -15.83 -20.54 14.80
CA GLU A 40 -15.46 -21.01 16.14
C GLU A 40 -13.94 -21.11 16.35
N ASN A 41 -13.18 -21.42 15.28
CA ASN A 41 -11.72 -21.46 15.29
C ASN A 41 -11.07 -20.07 15.16
N GLY A 42 -11.84 -18.99 15.18
CA GLY A 42 -11.36 -17.63 15.17
C GLY A 42 -11.16 -17.01 13.78
N LEU A 43 -11.34 -17.77 12.68
CA LEU A 43 -11.23 -17.23 11.33
C LEU A 43 -12.30 -16.14 11.12
N LYS A 44 -11.84 -14.96 10.75
CA LYS A 44 -12.70 -13.84 10.32
C LYS A 44 -13.04 -14.03 8.86
N VAL A 45 -14.31 -13.90 8.51
CA VAL A 45 -14.82 -14.08 7.13
C VAL A 45 -15.59 -12.85 6.72
N VAL A 46 -15.21 -12.25 5.60
CA VAL A 46 -15.92 -11.13 4.98
C VAL A 46 -16.44 -11.56 3.63
N LEU A 47 -17.74 -11.42 3.40
CA LEU A 47 -18.39 -11.68 2.13
C LEU A 47 -18.95 -10.37 1.57
N SER A 48 -18.69 -10.11 0.29
CA SER A 48 -19.19 -8.90 -0.37
C SER A 48 -19.63 -9.23 -1.81
N ARG A 49 -20.93 -9.34 -2.02
CA ARG A 49 -21.50 -9.66 -3.32
C ARG A 49 -21.40 -8.47 -4.28
N ASP A 50 -20.89 -8.75 -5.48
CA ASP A 50 -20.85 -7.81 -6.61
C ASP A 50 -21.02 -8.59 -7.93
N THR A 51 -22.11 -8.37 -8.60
CA THR A 51 -22.47 -9.08 -9.85
C THR A 51 -22.10 -8.29 -11.11
N SER A 52 -21.29 -7.26 -11.00
CA SER A 52 -20.84 -6.43 -12.13
C SER A 52 -19.95 -7.19 -13.11
N SER A 53 -19.27 -8.25 -12.63
CA SER A 53 -18.45 -9.17 -13.45
C SER A 53 -18.70 -10.60 -12.98
N PRO A 54 -18.66 -11.62 -13.87
CA PRO A 54 -18.85 -13.03 -13.52
C PRO A 54 -17.58 -13.63 -12.87
N THR A 55 -16.94 -12.88 -12.01
CA THR A 55 -15.69 -13.26 -11.32
C THR A 55 -15.87 -13.23 -9.80
N ALA A 56 -15.08 -14.02 -9.10
CA ALA A 56 -14.95 -14.00 -7.65
C ALA A 56 -13.49 -13.74 -7.28
N VAL A 57 -13.28 -13.00 -6.20
CA VAL A 57 -11.99 -12.81 -5.55
C VAL A 57 -12.01 -13.58 -4.24
N VAL A 58 -11.01 -14.44 -4.04
CA VAL A 58 -10.72 -15.06 -2.75
C VAL A 58 -9.42 -14.47 -2.24
N ALA A 59 -9.39 -13.95 -1.02
CA ALA A 59 -8.18 -13.36 -0.44
C ALA A 59 -8.02 -13.76 1.02
N VAL A 60 -6.85 -14.29 1.37
CA VAL A 60 -6.51 -14.67 2.74
C VAL A 60 -5.39 -13.77 3.24
N TYR A 61 -5.61 -13.13 4.38
CA TYR A 61 -4.66 -12.22 5.03
C TYR A 61 -4.27 -12.80 6.38
N TYR A 62 -2.98 -13.01 6.58
CA TYR A 62 -2.41 -13.42 7.87
C TYR A 62 -1.79 -12.21 8.55
N LYS A 63 -2.09 -11.99 9.85
CA LYS A 63 -1.53 -10.89 10.64
C LYS A 63 -0.08 -11.19 11.05
N ILE A 64 0.76 -11.38 10.06
CA ILE A 64 2.22 -11.52 10.14
C ILE A 64 2.82 -10.88 8.90
N GLY A 65 3.69 -9.90 9.08
CA GLY A 65 4.40 -9.21 8.02
C GLY A 65 5.83 -8.93 8.47
N PHE A 66 6.55 -8.13 7.71
CA PHE A 66 7.94 -7.79 8.00
C PHE A 66 8.16 -7.28 9.44
N ARG A 67 7.22 -6.48 9.97
CA ARG A 67 7.38 -5.75 11.22
C ARG A 67 7.62 -6.63 12.43
N ILE A 68 6.85 -7.69 12.61
CA ILE A 68 6.82 -8.47 13.85
C ILE A 68 7.50 -9.83 13.75
N GLU A 69 8.38 -10.01 12.78
CA GLU A 69 9.21 -11.20 12.66
C GLU A 69 10.09 -11.42 13.92
N PRO A 70 10.45 -12.67 14.23
CA PRO A 70 11.47 -12.94 15.25
C PRO A 70 12.78 -12.25 14.89
N LYS A 71 13.42 -11.60 15.88
CA LYS A 71 14.61 -10.75 15.65
C LYS A 71 15.82 -11.49 15.07
N ASP A 72 15.90 -12.79 15.30
CA ASP A 72 16.94 -13.68 14.81
C ASP A 72 16.53 -14.52 13.59
N ARG A 73 15.33 -14.25 13.05
CA ARG A 73 14.72 -14.92 11.91
C ARG A 73 14.00 -13.92 10.99
N THR A 74 14.66 -12.80 10.68
CA THR A 74 14.11 -11.79 9.76
C THR A 74 14.11 -12.28 8.32
N GLY A 75 13.14 -11.84 7.53
CA GLY A 75 12.90 -12.30 6.15
C GLY A 75 11.97 -13.51 6.07
N PHE A 76 11.49 -14.05 7.21
CA PHE A 76 10.62 -15.22 7.25
C PHE A 76 9.24 -14.96 6.67
N ALA A 77 8.66 -13.77 6.88
CA ALA A 77 7.37 -13.44 6.29
C ALA A 77 7.43 -13.50 4.75
N HIS A 78 8.49 -12.97 4.15
CA HIS A 78 8.71 -13.05 2.71
C HIS A 78 9.06 -14.49 2.25
N LEU A 79 9.86 -15.21 3.02
CA LEU A 79 10.13 -16.63 2.73
C LEU A 79 8.84 -17.45 2.70
N PHE A 80 7.90 -17.17 3.60
CA PHE A 80 6.61 -17.85 3.65
C PHE A 80 5.67 -17.44 2.53
N GLU A 81 5.75 -16.20 2.04
CA GLU A 81 5.06 -15.82 0.80
C GLU A 81 5.36 -16.82 -0.32
N HIS A 82 6.63 -17.22 -0.46
CA HIS A 82 7.07 -18.20 -1.46
C HIS A 82 6.71 -19.64 -1.09
N LEU A 83 6.92 -20.04 0.17
CA LEU A 83 6.68 -21.41 0.63
C LEU A 83 5.23 -21.84 0.47
N MET A 84 4.28 -20.91 0.59
CA MET A 84 2.85 -21.20 0.45
C MET A 84 2.46 -21.73 -0.94
N PHE A 85 3.31 -21.61 -1.95
CA PHE A 85 3.10 -22.17 -3.28
C PHE A 85 3.85 -23.50 -3.53
N GLN A 86 4.59 -24.01 -2.53
CA GLN A 86 5.44 -25.19 -2.70
C GLN A 86 4.73 -26.52 -2.41
N GLY A 87 3.43 -26.49 -2.20
CA GLY A 87 2.57 -27.65 -1.96
C GLY A 87 1.95 -27.66 -0.57
N SER A 88 0.84 -28.35 -0.44
CA SER A 88 0.03 -28.49 0.76
C SER A 88 -0.32 -29.95 1.03
N GLU A 89 -1.23 -30.21 1.95
CA GLU A 89 -1.59 -31.59 2.35
C GLU A 89 -1.98 -32.47 1.15
N HIS A 90 -2.82 -31.92 0.25
CA HIS A 90 -3.34 -32.67 -0.90
C HIS A 90 -2.83 -32.15 -2.26
N LEU A 91 -2.25 -30.96 -2.30
CA LEU A 91 -1.72 -30.39 -3.53
C LEU A 91 -0.19 -30.52 -3.60
N GLY A 92 0.32 -30.94 -4.74
CA GLY A 92 1.75 -30.99 -5.01
C GLY A 92 2.36 -29.60 -5.23
N LYS A 93 3.69 -29.57 -5.37
CA LYS A 93 4.43 -28.35 -5.72
C LYS A 93 3.86 -27.67 -6.96
N ASN A 94 3.59 -26.39 -6.90
CA ASN A 94 2.98 -25.56 -7.96
C ASN A 94 1.57 -26.00 -8.41
N ALA A 95 0.99 -27.06 -7.83
CA ALA A 95 -0.33 -27.54 -8.22
C ALA A 95 -1.44 -26.52 -7.92
N PHE A 96 -1.26 -25.69 -6.88
CA PHE A 96 -2.17 -24.60 -6.58
C PHE A 96 -2.16 -23.53 -7.70
N ILE A 97 -1.00 -23.14 -8.17
CA ILE A 97 -0.84 -22.18 -9.28
C ILE A 97 -1.53 -22.75 -10.54
N SER A 98 -1.19 -23.98 -10.92
CA SER A 98 -1.76 -24.64 -12.08
C SER A 98 -3.29 -24.80 -11.98
N LEU A 99 -3.81 -25.04 -10.77
CA LEU A 99 -5.25 -25.15 -10.53
C LEU A 99 -5.96 -23.82 -10.82
N VAL A 100 -5.41 -22.70 -10.36
CA VAL A 100 -6.02 -21.39 -10.58
C VAL A 100 -5.91 -20.99 -12.07
N GLU A 101 -4.71 -21.06 -12.65
CA GLU A 101 -4.43 -20.61 -14.01
C GLU A 101 -5.17 -21.47 -15.06
N SER A 102 -5.22 -22.81 -14.89
CA SER A 102 -5.94 -23.69 -15.82
C SER A 102 -7.45 -23.48 -15.81
N ASN A 103 -7.98 -22.87 -14.76
CA ASN A 103 -9.39 -22.46 -14.66
C ASN A 103 -9.63 -21.00 -15.08
N GLY A 104 -8.65 -20.35 -15.71
CA GLY A 104 -8.77 -18.98 -16.21
C GLY A 104 -8.64 -17.89 -15.13
N GLY A 105 -8.11 -18.24 -13.98
CA GLY A 105 -7.83 -17.31 -12.89
C GLY A 105 -6.43 -16.73 -12.92
N VAL A 106 -6.21 -15.73 -12.09
CA VAL A 106 -4.90 -15.16 -11.75
C VAL A 106 -4.74 -15.17 -10.24
N LEU A 107 -3.50 -15.26 -9.78
CA LEU A 107 -3.18 -15.30 -8.36
C LEU A 107 -1.90 -14.53 -8.07
N ASN A 108 -1.77 -14.10 -6.80
CA ASN A 108 -0.50 -13.56 -6.31
C ASN A 108 -0.43 -13.69 -4.78
N GLY A 109 0.76 -13.42 -4.24
CA GLY A 109 1.02 -13.18 -2.82
C GLY A 109 1.73 -11.86 -2.63
N SER A 110 1.69 -11.32 -1.43
CA SER A 110 2.55 -10.19 -1.07
C SER A 110 2.79 -10.11 0.44
N THR A 111 3.98 -9.68 0.81
CA THR A 111 4.35 -9.37 2.19
C THR A 111 4.39 -7.87 2.38
N ARG A 112 3.74 -7.39 3.43
CA ARG A 112 3.65 -5.99 3.81
C ARG A 112 4.20 -5.79 5.22
N PHE A 113 4.14 -4.56 5.73
CA PHE A 113 4.61 -4.28 7.08
C PHE A 113 3.92 -5.14 8.14
N ASP A 114 2.60 -5.24 8.09
CA ASP A 114 1.78 -5.81 9.17
C ASP A 114 0.97 -7.04 8.76
N PHE A 115 1.09 -7.51 7.51
CA PHE A 115 0.43 -8.72 7.02
C PHE A 115 1.17 -9.37 5.86
N THR A 116 0.88 -10.65 5.63
CA THR A 116 1.14 -11.37 4.39
C THR A 116 -0.19 -11.86 3.83
N ASN A 117 -0.42 -11.66 2.54
CA ASN A 117 -1.67 -12.06 1.91
C ASN A 117 -1.45 -12.87 0.65
N TYR A 118 -2.47 -13.65 0.34
CA TYR A 118 -2.60 -14.45 -0.89
C TYR A 118 -3.97 -14.17 -1.46
N PHE A 119 -4.09 -14.10 -2.78
CA PHE A 119 -5.37 -13.88 -3.42
C PHE A 119 -5.45 -14.51 -4.80
N GLU A 120 -6.66 -14.88 -5.17
CA GLU A 120 -7.06 -15.39 -6.46
C GLU A 120 -8.22 -14.58 -7.00
N VAL A 121 -8.14 -14.24 -8.29
CA VAL A 121 -9.29 -13.73 -9.06
C VAL A 121 -9.65 -14.79 -10.08
N VAL A 122 -10.84 -15.35 -9.97
CA VAL A 122 -11.25 -16.53 -10.74
C VAL A 122 -12.66 -16.35 -11.32
N PRO A 123 -13.02 -17.08 -12.38
CA PRO A 123 -14.42 -17.19 -12.77
C PRO A 123 -15.28 -17.70 -11.61
N ALA A 124 -16.46 -17.11 -11.40
CA ALA A 124 -17.29 -17.35 -10.20
C ALA A 124 -17.63 -18.85 -9.97
N HIS A 125 -17.76 -19.63 -11.04
CA HIS A 125 -18.07 -21.06 -10.96
C HIS A 125 -16.93 -21.91 -10.36
N THR A 126 -15.72 -21.40 -10.25
CA THR A 126 -14.56 -22.10 -9.66
C THR A 126 -14.36 -21.80 -8.17
N LEU A 127 -15.21 -20.96 -7.58
CA LEU A 127 -15.08 -20.47 -6.20
C LEU A 127 -14.93 -21.62 -5.18
N GLU A 128 -15.77 -22.67 -5.24
CA GLU A 128 -15.68 -23.76 -4.27
C GLU A 128 -14.31 -24.46 -4.31
N THR A 129 -13.78 -24.67 -5.52
CA THR A 129 -12.47 -25.31 -5.71
C THR A 129 -11.34 -24.47 -5.12
N VAL A 130 -11.37 -23.15 -5.31
CA VAL A 130 -10.35 -22.24 -4.76
C VAL A 130 -10.46 -22.17 -3.24
N LEU A 131 -11.67 -22.08 -2.68
CA LEU A 131 -11.88 -22.12 -1.24
C LEU A 131 -11.35 -23.42 -0.60
N TRP A 132 -11.56 -24.56 -1.26
CA TRP A 132 -10.97 -25.83 -0.81
C TRP A 132 -9.44 -25.80 -0.83
N ALA A 133 -8.84 -25.30 -1.90
CA ALA A 133 -7.40 -25.25 -2.07
C ALA A 133 -6.73 -24.28 -1.07
N GLU A 134 -7.36 -23.14 -0.78
CA GLU A 134 -6.93 -22.21 0.27
C GLU A 134 -7.00 -22.84 1.66
N ALA A 135 -8.08 -23.56 1.95
CA ALA A 135 -8.20 -24.28 3.21
C ALA A 135 -7.15 -25.39 3.34
N ASP A 136 -6.78 -26.03 2.22
CA ASP A 136 -5.76 -27.09 2.21
C ASP A 136 -4.38 -26.52 2.55
N ARG A 137 -3.99 -25.36 1.98
CA ARG A 137 -2.73 -24.69 2.36
C ARG A 137 -2.73 -24.19 3.80
N MET A 138 -3.85 -23.67 4.31
CA MET A 138 -3.94 -23.23 5.71
C MET A 138 -3.87 -24.41 6.69
N ARG A 139 -4.39 -25.59 6.30
CA ARG A 139 -4.40 -26.79 7.13
C ARG A 139 -3.03 -27.41 7.28
N GLY A 140 -2.28 -27.48 6.20
CA GLY A 140 -0.97 -28.14 6.20
C GLY A 140 -0.16 -27.83 4.97
N LEU A 141 0.96 -27.14 5.18
CA LEU A 141 1.92 -26.82 4.15
C LEU A 141 2.99 -27.90 4.07
N LYS A 142 3.43 -28.28 2.86
CA LYS A 142 4.56 -29.19 2.67
C LYS A 142 5.89 -28.48 2.90
N ILE A 143 6.25 -28.28 4.16
CA ILE A 143 7.54 -27.74 4.57
C ILE A 143 8.55 -28.89 4.60
N THR A 144 9.33 -29.03 3.55
CA THR A 144 10.39 -30.02 3.44
C THR A 144 11.75 -29.34 3.34
N GLN A 145 12.83 -30.07 3.69
CA GLN A 145 14.19 -29.52 3.55
C GLN A 145 14.49 -29.08 2.12
N GLU A 146 14.01 -29.82 1.14
CA GLU A 146 14.18 -29.48 -0.29
C GLU A 146 13.48 -28.16 -0.63
N ASN A 147 12.19 -28.00 -0.25
CA ASN A 147 11.43 -26.78 -0.51
C ASN A 147 12.04 -25.60 0.22
N LEU A 148 12.43 -25.77 1.49
CA LEU A 148 13.06 -24.72 2.29
C LEU A 148 14.36 -24.23 1.63
N THR A 149 15.28 -25.14 1.32
CA THR A 149 16.58 -24.80 0.71
C THR A 149 16.38 -24.13 -0.66
N ASN A 150 15.43 -24.62 -1.47
CA ASN A 150 15.11 -24.02 -2.75
C ASN A 150 14.61 -22.57 -2.57
N GLN A 151 13.64 -22.35 -1.66
CA GLN A 151 13.05 -21.03 -1.48
C GLN A 151 13.98 -20.03 -0.77
N GLN A 152 14.86 -20.49 0.12
CA GLN A 152 15.96 -19.67 0.62
C GLN A 152 16.83 -19.13 -0.54
N GLY A 153 17.14 -19.97 -1.51
CA GLY A 153 17.86 -19.56 -2.71
C GLY A 153 17.09 -18.57 -3.59
N VAL A 154 15.79 -18.81 -3.81
CA VAL A 154 14.93 -17.97 -4.63
C VAL A 154 14.78 -16.58 -4.01
N VAL A 155 14.41 -16.49 -2.73
CA VAL A 155 14.22 -15.22 -2.00
C VAL A 155 15.51 -14.41 -1.97
N LYS A 156 16.65 -15.05 -1.66
CA LYS A 156 17.96 -14.37 -1.70
C LYS A 156 18.30 -13.83 -3.09
N ASN A 157 18.01 -14.60 -4.14
CA ASN A 157 18.25 -14.14 -5.50
C ASN A 157 17.32 -12.97 -5.85
N GLU A 158 16.07 -13.03 -5.45
CA GLU A 158 15.11 -11.94 -5.65
C GLU A 158 15.58 -10.65 -4.98
N VAL A 159 15.99 -10.69 -3.71
CA VAL A 159 16.56 -9.53 -3.01
C VAL A 159 17.78 -8.98 -3.73
N LYS A 160 18.66 -9.86 -4.23
CA LYS A 160 19.82 -9.43 -5.02
C LYS A 160 19.41 -8.75 -6.32
N VAL A 161 18.48 -9.32 -7.05
CA VAL A 161 18.05 -8.81 -8.36
C VAL A 161 17.22 -7.52 -8.21
N ASN A 162 16.25 -7.49 -7.30
CA ASN A 162 15.28 -6.40 -7.20
C ASN A 162 15.74 -5.25 -6.30
N VAL A 163 16.73 -5.47 -5.42
CA VAL A 163 17.23 -4.45 -4.49
C VAL A 163 18.73 -4.21 -4.69
N LEU A 164 19.58 -5.22 -4.45
CA LEU A 164 21.02 -4.98 -4.36
C LEU A 164 21.70 -4.68 -5.72
N ASN A 165 21.16 -5.22 -6.81
CA ASN A 165 21.67 -5.06 -8.17
C ASN A 165 20.85 -4.10 -9.04
N GLN A 166 19.98 -3.29 -8.42
CA GLN A 166 19.22 -2.24 -9.11
C GLN A 166 19.74 -0.86 -8.68
N PRO A 167 19.82 0.12 -9.61
CA PRO A 167 20.03 1.50 -9.22
C PRO A 167 18.86 1.95 -8.34
N TYR A 168 19.17 2.63 -7.26
CA TYR A 168 18.21 3.06 -6.22
C TYR A 168 17.44 1.91 -5.55
N GLY A 169 17.95 0.70 -5.59
CA GLY A 169 17.29 -0.47 -4.99
C GLY A 169 17.06 -0.28 -3.49
N GLY A 170 15.80 -0.44 -3.07
CA GLY A 170 15.37 -0.18 -1.71
C GLY A 170 15.11 1.29 -1.34
N PHE A 171 15.53 2.25 -2.18
CA PHE A 171 15.25 3.68 -1.97
C PHE A 171 13.85 4.04 -2.47
N PRO A 172 13.07 4.84 -1.72
CA PRO A 172 13.27 5.19 -0.31
C PRO A 172 12.59 4.21 0.66
N TRP A 173 11.67 3.36 0.17
CA TRP A 173 10.69 2.60 0.95
C TRP A 173 11.31 1.60 1.95
N LEU A 174 12.45 1.02 1.61
CA LEU A 174 13.20 0.09 2.45
C LEU A 174 14.24 0.82 3.30
N ASP A 175 14.95 1.78 2.69
CA ASP A 175 16.09 2.44 3.33
C ASP A 175 15.67 3.49 4.36
N LEU A 176 14.73 4.40 3.99
CA LEU A 176 14.39 5.53 4.83
C LEU A 176 13.79 5.14 6.20
N PRO A 177 12.91 4.12 6.32
CA PRO A 177 12.39 3.69 7.61
C PRO A 177 13.47 3.23 8.60
N GLN A 178 14.59 2.67 8.11
CA GLN A 178 15.70 2.22 8.95
C GLN A 178 16.40 3.38 9.66
N TYR A 179 16.41 4.56 9.06
CA TYR A 179 16.98 5.78 9.65
C TYR A 179 15.95 6.59 10.43
N ALA A 180 14.69 6.56 9.99
CA ALA A 180 13.63 7.34 10.61
C ALA A 180 13.22 6.78 11.96
N ASN A 181 13.08 5.48 12.08
CA ASN A 181 12.58 4.81 13.27
C ASN A 181 13.70 4.50 14.27
N THR A 182 13.31 4.29 15.53
CA THR A 182 14.19 3.91 16.64
C THR A 182 13.78 2.56 17.22
N ASN A 183 12.49 2.24 17.21
CA ASN A 183 12.04 0.92 17.61
C ASN A 183 12.48 -0.10 16.55
N TRP A 184 13.16 -1.16 16.99
CA TRP A 184 13.69 -2.18 16.09
C TRP A 184 12.63 -2.76 15.16
N TYR A 185 11.40 -2.99 15.64
CA TYR A 185 10.30 -3.50 14.83
C TYR A 185 9.93 -2.60 13.66
N ASN A 186 10.19 -1.30 13.74
CA ASN A 186 9.92 -0.33 12.69
C ASN A 186 11.17 0.01 11.86
N ALA A 187 12.37 -0.32 12.36
CA ALA A 187 13.66 0.15 11.84
C ALA A 187 14.50 -0.93 11.15
N HIS A 188 14.22 -2.24 11.35
CA HIS A 188 15.04 -3.28 10.73
C HIS A 188 14.81 -3.37 9.22
N ASN A 189 15.73 -4.01 8.51
CA ASN A 189 15.59 -4.26 7.07
C ASN A 189 14.42 -5.23 6.83
N PHE A 190 13.41 -4.82 6.10
CA PHE A 190 12.20 -5.60 5.86
C PHE A 190 12.38 -6.81 4.96
N TYR A 191 13.41 -6.85 4.13
CA TYR A 191 13.79 -8.09 3.45
C TYR A 191 14.58 -9.05 4.35
N GLY A 192 14.88 -8.62 5.59
CA GLY A 192 15.63 -9.40 6.55
C GLY A 192 17.14 -9.43 6.27
N ASP A 193 17.85 -10.05 7.22
CA ASP A 193 19.24 -10.41 7.02
C ASP A 193 19.32 -11.71 6.24
N LEU A 194 20.05 -11.70 5.11
CA LEU A 194 20.24 -12.90 4.30
C LEU A 194 20.91 -14.04 5.08
N ALA A 195 21.73 -13.72 6.09
CA ALA A 195 22.32 -14.70 6.98
C ALA A 195 21.25 -15.40 7.86
N HIS A 196 20.18 -14.71 8.26
CA HIS A 196 19.06 -15.32 8.97
C HIS A 196 18.27 -16.30 8.09
N LEU A 197 18.14 -15.99 6.81
CA LEU A 197 17.54 -16.92 5.84
C LEU A 197 18.42 -18.16 5.64
N ASP A 198 19.76 -18.00 5.58
CA ASP A 198 20.68 -19.13 5.45
C ASP A 198 20.70 -20.02 6.70
N ALA A 199 20.57 -19.43 7.88
CA ALA A 199 20.53 -20.14 9.16
C ALA A 199 19.17 -20.78 9.47
N ALA A 200 18.13 -20.50 8.68
CA ALA A 200 16.79 -21.02 8.90
C ALA A 200 16.74 -22.55 8.79
N THR A 201 16.24 -23.19 9.83
CA THR A 201 16.07 -24.65 9.89
C THR A 201 14.64 -25.06 9.52
N LEU A 202 14.47 -26.34 9.24
CA LEU A 202 13.13 -26.90 9.00
C LEU A 202 12.22 -26.74 10.22
N GLU A 203 12.77 -26.84 11.43
CA GLU A 203 12.05 -26.65 12.68
C GLU A 203 11.59 -25.21 12.85
N ASP A 204 12.45 -24.22 12.54
CA ASP A 204 12.09 -22.80 12.55
C ASP A 204 10.93 -22.52 11.58
N ALA A 205 11.00 -23.07 10.37
CA ALA A 205 9.96 -22.92 9.37
C ALA A 205 8.64 -23.55 9.82
N GLN A 206 8.67 -24.80 10.34
CA GLN A 206 7.46 -25.45 10.86
C GLN A 206 6.84 -24.65 12.00
N LYS A 207 7.65 -24.19 12.95
CA LYS A 207 7.19 -23.37 14.08
C LYS A 207 6.56 -22.05 13.63
N PHE A 208 7.15 -21.39 12.64
CA PHE A 208 6.62 -20.14 12.11
C PHE A 208 5.26 -20.34 11.45
N PHE A 209 5.11 -21.39 10.63
CA PHE A 209 3.83 -21.77 10.03
C PHE A 209 2.79 -22.07 11.11
N ASP A 210 3.08 -22.98 12.03
CA ASP A 210 2.16 -23.41 13.08
C ASP A 210 1.72 -22.25 13.98
N THR A 211 2.57 -21.22 14.12
CA THR A 211 2.27 -20.06 14.94
C THR A 211 1.38 -19.06 14.21
N TYR A 212 1.75 -18.67 12.99
CA TYR A 212 1.18 -17.50 12.35
C TYR A 212 0.18 -17.79 11.22
N TYR A 213 0.25 -18.98 10.59
CA TYR A 213 -0.61 -19.36 9.47
C TYR A 213 -1.83 -20.16 9.94
N ALA A 214 -2.56 -19.60 10.90
CA ALA A 214 -3.70 -20.23 11.55
C ALA A 214 -4.96 -19.37 11.43
N PRO A 215 -6.17 -19.99 11.51
CA PRO A 215 -7.45 -19.30 11.37
C PRO A 215 -7.62 -18.08 12.28
N ASN A 216 -7.22 -18.18 13.54
CA ASN A 216 -7.38 -17.11 14.52
C ASN A 216 -6.40 -15.93 14.31
N ASN A 217 -5.47 -16.05 13.38
CA ASN A 217 -4.56 -14.98 12.94
C ASN A 217 -4.89 -14.50 11.51
N ALA A 218 -6.05 -14.92 10.95
CA ALA A 218 -6.36 -14.70 9.54
C ALA A 218 -7.72 -14.04 9.32
N VAL A 219 -7.83 -13.39 8.17
CA VAL A 219 -9.08 -12.93 7.56
C VAL A 219 -9.19 -13.55 6.18
N LEU A 220 -10.32 -14.19 5.90
CA LEU A 220 -10.72 -14.63 4.57
C LEU A 220 -11.75 -13.66 4.02
N VAL A 221 -11.47 -13.08 2.87
CA VAL A 221 -12.40 -12.21 2.15
C VAL A 221 -12.81 -12.86 0.84
N VAL A 222 -14.11 -12.89 0.57
CA VAL A 222 -14.65 -13.34 -0.72
C VAL A 222 -15.54 -12.26 -1.29
N THR A 223 -15.18 -11.76 -2.46
CA THR A 223 -15.97 -10.72 -3.17
C THR A 223 -16.30 -11.15 -4.59
N GLY A 224 -17.31 -10.54 -5.20
CA GLY A 224 -17.65 -10.77 -6.60
C GLY A 224 -19.03 -11.41 -6.80
N ASP A 225 -19.20 -12.11 -7.92
CA ASP A 225 -20.47 -12.78 -8.28
C ASP A 225 -20.62 -14.08 -7.47
N ILE A 226 -21.08 -13.94 -6.25
CA ILE A 226 -21.20 -15.02 -5.27
C ILE A 226 -22.61 -15.09 -4.68
N ASP A 227 -23.05 -16.32 -4.37
CA ASP A 227 -24.11 -16.54 -3.39
C ASP A 227 -23.45 -16.61 -2.00
N THR A 228 -23.74 -15.64 -1.15
CA THR A 228 -23.09 -15.50 0.16
C THR A 228 -23.43 -16.65 1.11
N ALA A 229 -24.65 -17.17 1.06
CA ALA A 229 -25.05 -18.31 1.90
C ALA A 229 -24.32 -19.59 1.49
N GLN A 230 -24.21 -19.85 0.21
CA GLN A 230 -23.49 -20.99 -0.35
C GLN A 230 -21.97 -20.87 -0.05
N ALA A 231 -21.37 -19.70 -0.30
CA ALA A 231 -19.98 -19.44 -0.01
C ALA A 231 -19.66 -19.64 1.49
N LEU A 232 -20.51 -19.14 2.38
CA LEU A 232 -20.35 -19.35 3.83
C LEU A 232 -20.47 -20.83 4.20
N GLY A 233 -21.35 -21.58 3.51
CA GLY A 233 -21.47 -23.03 3.68
C GLY A 233 -20.17 -23.77 3.33
N TRP A 234 -19.56 -23.45 2.18
CA TRP A 234 -18.26 -24.00 1.77
C TRP A 234 -17.13 -23.59 2.73
N ILE A 235 -17.10 -22.32 3.15
CA ILE A 235 -16.09 -21.83 4.09
C ILE A 235 -16.17 -22.59 5.43
N LYS A 236 -17.37 -22.78 5.99
CA LYS A 236 -17.56 -23.59 7.20
C LYS A 236 -17.11 -25.03 7.02
N LYS A 237 -17.43 -25.64 5.86
CA LYS A 237 -17.06 -27.02 5.50
C LYS A 237 -15.54 -27.21 5.45
N TYR A 238 -14.83 -26.30 4.78
CA TYR A 238 -13.40 -26.47 4.51
C TYR A 238 -12.49 -25.90 5.58
N PHE A 239 -12.83 -24.73 6.15
CA PHE A 239 -11.99 -24.03 7.13
C PHE A 239 -12.39 -24.33 8.58
N GLY A 240 -13.64 -24.69 8.86
CA GLY A 240 -14.15 -24.80 10.23
C GLY A 240 -13.41 -25.81 11.12
N GLY A 241 -12.86 -26.87 10.52
CA GLY A 241 -12.09 -27.89 11.24
C GLY A 241 -10.59 -27.61 11.41
N ILE A 242 -10.08 -26.49 10.85
CA ILE A 242 -8.67 -26.13 10.98
C ILE A 242 -8.39 -25.60 12.38
N ARG A 243 -7.30 -26.07 13.02
CA ARG A 243 -6.95 -25.71 14.39
C ARG A 243 -6.46 -24.27 14.50
N SER A 244 -6.84 -23.60 15.57
CA SER A 244 -6.26 -22.31 15.99
C SER A 244 -4.86 -22.51 16.54
N SER A 245 -4.03 -21.47 16.46
CA SER A 245 -2.69 -21.45 17.05
C SER A 245 -2.65 -20.70 18.39
N SER A 246 -1.56 -20.90 19.13
CA SER A 246 -1.21 -20.08 20.28
C SER A 246 -0.32 -18.93 19.80
N LEU A 247 -0.92 -17.76 19.61
CA LEU A 247 -0.20 -16.56 19.19
C LEU A 247 0.67 -16.00 20.31
N PRO A 248 1.87 -15.47 20.01
CA PRO A 248 2.68 -14.75 21.01
C PRO A 248 1.96 -13.46 21.43
N PRO A 249 2.31 -12.90 22.61
CA PRO A 249 1.84 -11.59 23.00
C PRO A 249 2.19 -10.54 21.90
N PRO A 250 1.32 -9.54 21.68
CA PRO A 250 1.60 -8.47 20.73
C PRO A 250 2.93 -7.77 21.04
N ALA A 251 3.76 -7.57 20.02
CA ALA A 251 4.98 -6.80 20.14
C ALA A 251 4.67 -5.32 20.40
N ASP A 252 5.48 -4.64 21.22
CA ASP A 252 5.42 -3.19 21.33
C ASP A 252 6.11 -2.55 20.11
N ILE A 253 5.29 -2.10 19.17
CA ILE A 253 5.69 -1.43 17.95
C ILE A 253 5.60 0.10 18.06
N SER A 254 5.39 0.64 19.26
CA SER A 254 5.31 2.09 19.46
C SER A 254 6.60 2.78 19.03
N GLU A 255 6.47 3.96 18.42
CA GLU A 255 7.61 4.78 18.01
C GLU A 255 7.60 6.06 18.81
N PRO A 256 8.73 6.42 19.45
CA PRO A 256 8.81 7.68 20.18
C PRO A 256 8.73 8.87 19.23
N ARG A 257 8.17 9.97 19.74
CA ARG A 257 8.15 11.24 19.02
C ARG A 257 9.57 11.68 18.62
N GLN A 258 9.78 11.95 17.35
CA GLN A 258 11.05 12.47 16.87
C GLN A 258 11.17 13.97 17.19
N GLU A 259 12.27 14.37 17.84
CA GLU A 259 12.51 15.75 18.31
C GLU A 259 13.71 16.44 17.62
N LYS A 260 14.37 15.73 16.69
CA LYS A 260 15.51 16.26 15.92
C LYS A 260 15.46 15.75 14.50
N GLU A 261 15.78 16.62 13.53
CA GLU A 261 16.02 16.20 12.17
C GLU A 261 17.11 15.12 12.11
N LYS A 262 16.85 14.07 11.33
CA LYS A 262 17.85 13.04 11.04
C LYS A 262 18.28 13.17 9.58
N ARG A 263 19.56 12.96 9.32
CA ARG A 263 20.13 12.95 7.96
C ARG A 263 20.95 11.69 7.77
N ALA A 264 20.72 11.03 6.64
CA ALA A 264 21.48 9.87 6.20
C ALA A 264 21.91 10.04 4.75
N ALA A 265 22.98 9.38 4.39
CA ALA A 265 23.48 9.32 3.02
C ALA A 265 23.81 7.88 2.64
N LYS A 266 23.53 7.50 1.40
CA LYS A 266 23.84 6.21 0.82
C LYS A 266 24.58 6.41 -0.50
N ASP A 267 25.69 5.73 -0.66
CA ASP A 267 26.37 5.65 -1.95
C ASP A 267 25.74 4.53 -2.79
N ASP A 268 25.44 4.83 -4.05
CA ASP A 268 24.95 3.85 -5.00
C ASP A 268 25.83 3.81 -6.24
N ALA A 269 26.52 2.69 -6.42
CA ALA A 269 27.42 2.51 -7.55
C ALA A 269 26.69 2.31 -8.90
N LEU A 270 25.41 1.99 -8.86
CA LEU A 270 24.57 1.76 -10.03
C LEU A 270 23.76 2.99 -10.43
N ALA A 271 23.54 3.91 -9.49
CA ALA A 271 22.82 5.15 -9.74
C ALA A 271 23.58 6.05 -10.72
N ASN A 272 22.84 6.66 -11.63
CA ASN A 272 23.37 7.62 -12.58
C ASN A 272 23.12 9.09 -12.23
N ARG A 273 22.16 9.37 -11.35
CA ARG A 273 21.81 10.70 -10.83
C ARG A 273 21.69 10.64 -9.30
N PRO A 274 21.88 11.75 -8.58
CA PRO A 274 21.60 11.80 -7.16
C PRO A 274 20.09 11.69 -6.91
N ALA A 275 19.73 11.24 -5.70
CA ALA A 275 18.34 11.18 -5.28
C ALA A 275 18.18 11.72 -3.85
N LEU A 276 17.01 12.25 -3.56
CA LEU A 276 16.63 12.81 -2.28
C LEU A 276 15.29 12.24 -1.85
N ALA A 277 15.19 11.79 -0.62
CA ALA A 277 13.94 11.47 0.03
C ALA A 277 13.82 12.19 1.37
N VAL A 278 12.60 12.60 1.69
CA VAL A 278 12.22 13.09 3.01
C VAL A 278 11.11 12.21 3.55
N GLY A 279 11.17 11.91 4.85
CA GLY A 279 10.11 11.17 5.54
C GLY A 279 9.73 11.85 6.84
N TYR A 280 8.43 11.86 7.13
CA TYR A 280 7.87 12.40 8.36
C TYR A 280 6.99 11.34 9.00
N HIS A 281 7.14 11.11 10.32
CA HIS A 281 6.19 10.28 11.04
C HIS A 281 4.79 10.87 10.93
N VAL A 282 3.81 10.01 10.63
CA VAL A 282 2.41 10.44 10.47
C VAL A 282 1.63 10.32 11.78
N PRO A 283 0.45 10.96 11.88
CA PRO A 283 -0.47 10.75 12.99
C PRO A 283 -0.83 9.27 13.16
N LYS A 284 -1.20 8.90 14.38
CA LYS A 284 -1.73 7.57 14.65
C LYS A 284 -2.96 7.31 13.78
N ARG A 285 -3.03 6.12 13.21
CA ARG A 285 -4.18 5.65 12.43
C ARG A 285 -5.50 5.92 13.15
N ASP A 286 -6.54 6.23 12.38
CA ASP A 286 -7.92 6.47 12.83
C ASP A 286 -8.14 7.72 13.69
N THR A 287 -7.14 8.59 13.79
CA THR A 287 -7.33 9.92 14.37
C THR A 287 -7.80 10.91 13.30
N PRO A 288 -8.50 12.00 13.67
CA PRO A 288 -8.84 13.06 12.72
C PRO A 288 -7.60 13.62 12.00
N GLU A 289 -6.46 13.69 12.68
CA GLU A 289 -5.18 14.12 12.12
C GLU A 289 -4.66 13.14 11.03
N PHE A 290 -4.95 11.83 11.15
CA PHE A 290 -4.58 10.85 10.13
C PHE A 290 -5.32 11.09 8.80
N TYR A 291 -6.61 11.39 8.86
CA TYR A 291 -7.39 11.76 7.67
C TYR A 291 -6.95 13.12 7.10
N ALA A 292 -6.62 14.07 7.98
CA ALA A 292 -6.05 15.34 7.55
C ALA A 292 -4.70 15.15 6.84
N MET A 293 -3.86 14.22 7.33
CA MET A 293 -2.59 13.87 6.66
C MET A 293 -2.82 13.23 5.28
N GLY A 294 -3.86 12.42 5.11
CA GLY A 294 -4.27 11.90 3.79
C GLY A 294 -4.68 13.01 2.82
N LEU A 295 -5.37 14.07 3.28
CA LEU A 295 -5.66 15.23 2.44
C LEU A 295 -4.42 16.11 2.19
N LEU A 296 -3.52 16.24 3.16
CA LEU A 296 -2.22 16.89 2.96
C LEU A 296 -1.41 16.19 1.86
N ASP A 297 -1.44 14.87 1.83
CA ASP A 297 -0.81 14.09 0.75
C ASP A 297 -1.38 14.45 -0.62
N GLN A 298 -2.72 14.54 -0.76
CA GLN A 298 -3.37 14.97 -2.00
C GLN A 298 -2.99 16.39 -2.44
N ILE A 299 -2.81 17.30 -1.48
CA ILE A 299 -2.48 18.71 -1.75
C ILE A 299 -1.01 18.87 -2.10
N LEU A 300 -0.14 18.20 -1.34
CA LEU A 300 1.31 18.40 -1.46
C LEU A 300 1.93 17.55 -2.56
N LEU A 301 1.46 16.30 -2.77
CA LEU A 301 2.25 15.33 -3.52
C LEU A 301 1.49 14.64 -4.65
N GLN A 302 0.20 14.32 -4.50
CA GLN A 302 -0.49 13.48 -5.46
C GLN A 302 -0.96 14.26 -6.70
N GLY A 303 -0.53 13.79 -7.90
CA GLY A 303 -0.90 14.33 -9.20
C GLY A 303 -0.11 15.60 -9.61
N ASP A 304 -0.19 15.93 -10.89
CA ASP A 304 0.60 17.02 -11.50
C ASP A 304 0.20 18.41 -10.97
N ASP A 305 -1.01 18.56 -10.46
CA ASP A 305 -1.52 19.79 -9.84
C ASP A 305 -1.05 19.99 -8.40
N SER A 306 -0.37 18.99 -7.81
CA SER A 306 0.13 19.07 -6.45
C SER A 306 1.21 20.14 -6.26
N ARG A 307 1.28 20.73 -5.06
CA ARG A 307 2.19 21.84 -4.80
C ARG A 307 3.65 21.49 -5.01
N LEU A 308 4.08 20.30 -4.59
CA LEU A 308 5.46 19.85 -4.76
C LEU A 308 5.78 19.58 -6.24
N HIS A 309 4.86 18.96 -7.00
CA HIS A 309 5.07 18.80 -8.44
C HIS A 309 5.19 20.14 -9.15
N GLN A 310 4.28 21.08 -8.88
CA GLN A 310 4.31 22.42 -9.46
C GLN A 310 5.60 23.19 -9.10
N ALA A 311 6.08 23.05 -7.86
CA ALA A 311 7.28 23.75 -7.42
C ALA A 311 8.57 23.06 -7.92
N LEU A 312 8.74 21.77 -7.61
CA LEU A 312 10.00 21.06 -7.83
C LEU A 312 10.22 20.69 -9.30
N VAL A 313 9.15 20.28 -10.00
CA VAL A 313 9.21 19.81 -11.38
C VAL A 313 8.96 20.98 -12.33
N GLN A 314 7.76 21.57 -12.31
CA GLN A 314 7.36 22.54 -13.34
C GLN A 314 8.12 23.87 -13.22
N LYS A 315 8.25 24.42 -12.01
CA LYS A 315 8.85 25.75 -11.82
C LYS A 315 10.38 25.72 -11.76
N HIS A 316 10.95 24.77 -11.02
CA HIS A 316 12.39 24.74 -10.78
C HIS A 316 13.15 23.72 -11.61
N GLY A 317 12.47 22.76 -12.24
CA GLY A 317 13.09 21.75 -13.10
C GLY A 317 14.18 20.95 -12.38
N PHE A 318 13.95 20.58 -11.11
CA PHE A 318 14.92 19.79 -10.35
C PHE A 318 14.92 18.31 -10.78
N SER A 319 13.77 17.83 -11.22
CA SER A 319 13.53 16.43 -11.56
C SER A 319 12.40 16.33 -12.59
N ASP A 320 12.27 15.17 -13.22
CA ASP A 320 11.16 14.82 -14.11
C ASP A 320 9.88 14.47 -13.34
N SER A 321 10.00 14.01 -12.10
CA SER A 321 8.88 13.67 -11.20
C SER A 321 9.24 13.91 -9.73
N VAL A 322 8.21 14.03 -8.90
CA VAL A 322 8.29 13.86 -7.45
C VAL A 322 7.20 12.87 -7.06
N ASP A 323 7.59 11.84 -6.33
CA ASP A 323 6.73 10.70 -5.98
C ASP A 323 6.73 10.47 -4.47
N GLY A 324 5.79 9.66 -3.99
CA GLY A 324 5.70 9.32 -2.57
C GLY A 324 4.29 9.06 -2.08
N GLY A 325 4.07 9.26 -0.79
CA GLY A 325 2.79 9.08 -0.11
C GLY A 325 2.93 8.48 1.28
N ILE A 326 1.80 8.14 1.89
CA ILE A 326 1.74 7.39 3.13
C ILE A 326 1.79 5.90 2.80
N ASN A 327 2.75 5.16 3.40
CA ASN A 327 2.91 3.72 3.18
C ASN A 327 3.18 3.33 1.70
N LEU A 328 4.43 3.37 1.30
CA LEU A 328 4.82 3.06 -0.09
C LEU A 328 4.67 1.57 -0.48
N LEU A 329 4.34 0.68 0.46
CA LEU A 329 4.06 -0.74 0.20
C LEU A 329 2.56 -1.07 0.14
N GLY A 330 1.72 -0.08 -0.09
CA GLY A 330 0.27 -0.24 -0.16
C GLY A 330 -0.41 1.12 -0.11
N ASN A 331 -1.63 1.15 0.36
CA ASN A 331 -2.33 2.41 0.65
C ASN A 331 -2.23 2.77 2.15
N MET A 332 -2.69 3.95 2.53
CA MET A 332 -2.63 4.42 3.91
C MET A 332 -3.42 3.55 4.91
N PHE A 333 -4.29 2.65 4.45
CA PHE A 333 -5.09 1.75 5.29
C PHE A 333 -4.49 0.35 5.40
N ASP A 334 -3.46 0.03 4.63
CA ASP A 334 -2.78 -1.28 4.59
C ASP A 334 -1.66 -1.41 5.63
N ILE A 335 -1.72 -0.62 6.69
CA ILE A 335 -0.71 -0.60 7.76
C ILE A 335 -1.38 -0.39 9.12
N ASP A 336 -0.95 -1.12 10.14
CA ASP A 336 -1.47 -1.03 11.51
C ASP A 336 -0.55 -0.21 12.43
N GLY A 337 0.75 -0.36 12.25
CA GLY A 337 1.77 0.29 13.06
C GLY A 337 2.19 1.69 12.59
N PRO A 338 3.20 2.28 13.24
CA PRO A 338 3.79 3.54 12.82
C PRO A 338 4.28 3.50 11.37
N THR A 339 4.08 4.61 10.66
CA THR A 339 4.52 4.75 9.26
C THR A 339 4.97 6.19 8.98
N LEU A 340 5.48 6.38 7.77
CA LEU A 340 5.97 7.65 7.28
C LEU A 340 5.11 8.14 6.11
N TRP A 341 4.90 9.45 6.03
CA TRP A 341 4.67 10.12 4.77
C TRP A 341 6.03 10.44 4.16
N MET A 342 6.24 10.03 2.92
CA MET A 342 7.50 10.21 2.20
C MET A 342 7.27 11.00 0.93
N ALA A 343 8.24 11.88 0.59
CA ALA A 343 8.35 12.45 -0.73
C ALA A 343 9.77 12.25 -1.24
N TYR A 344 9.94 11.84 -2.49
CA TYR A 344 11.26 11.56 -3.05
C TYR A 344 11.33 11.92 -4.53
N LEU A 345 12.55 12.19 -4.99
CA LEU A 345 12.85 12.47 -6.38
C LEU A 345 14.28 12.05 -6.74
N ILE A 346 14.49 11.71 -8.01
CA ILE A 346 15.81 11.57 -8.61
C ILE A 346 16.08 12.88 -9.36
N HIS A 347 17.13 13.60 -8.97
CA HIS A 347 17.34 14.96 -9.44
C HIS A 347 18.62 15.12 -10.28
N ASP A 348 18.73 16.24 -10.95
CA ASP A 348 19.88 16.55 -11.76
C ASP A 348 21.14 16.73 -10.90
N ARG A 349 22.30 16.33 -11.44
CA ARG A 349 23.61 16.40 -10.75
C ARG A 349 24.03 17.82 -10.38
N GLU A 350 23.57 18.81 -11.12
CA GLU A 350 23.88 20.21 -10.93
C GLU A 350 23.05 20.87 -9.83
N LYS A 351 22.06 20.14 -9.33
CA LYS A 351 21.15 20.61 -8.26
C LYS A 351 21.55 19.98 -6.94
N SER A 352 21.62 20.78 -5.90
CA SER A 352 21.93 20.28 -4.56
C SER A 352 20.67 19.83 -3.82
N ALA A 353 20.80 18.85 -2.93
CA ALA A 353 19.73 18.44 -2.06
C ALA A 353 19.20 19.59 -1.18
N ASP A 354 20.08 20.50 -0.72
CA ASP A 354 19.67 21.63 0.11
C ASP A 354 18.86 22.69 -0.66
N GLU A 355 19.13 22.90 -1.96
CA GLU A 355 18.28 23.76 -2.82
C GLU A 355 16.89 23.16 -2.98
N ILE A 356 16.79 21.83 -3.20
CA ILE A 356 15.51 21.11 -3.34
C ILE A 356 14.74 21.17 -2.02
N LEU A 357 15.41 20.89 -0.88
CA LEU A 357 14.81 20.97 0.45
C LEU A 357 14.27 22.36 0.76
N LYS A 358 14.99 23.42 0.37
CA LYS A 358 14.52 24.79 0.58
C LYS A 358 13.20 25.07 -0.15
N VAL A 359 13.01 24.55 -1.37
CA VAL A 359 11.76 24.69 -2.13
C VAL A 359 10.66 23.84 -1.53
N LEU A 360 10.97 22.59 -1.14
CA LEU A 360 10.03 21.70 -0.46
C LEU A 360 9.53 22.31 0.86
N ASP A 361 10.45 22.82 1.67
CA ASP A 361 10.14 23.48 2.94
C ASP A 361 9.24 24.71 2.74
N ALA A 362 9.47 25.50 1.70
CA ALA A 362 8.64 26.65 1.39
C ALA A 362 7.18 26.26 1.07
N GLU A 363 6.95 25.15 0.38
CA GLU A 363 5.59 24.67 0.08
C GLU A 363 4.91 24.08 1.32
N ILE A 364 5.64 23.38 2.18
CA ILE A 364 5.12 22.92 3.48
C ILE A 364 4.77 24.14 4.36
N GLU A 365 5.67 25.12 4.45
CA GLU A 365 5.46 26.33 5.24
C GLU A 365 4.23 27.13 4.79
N ARG A 366 3.93 27.16 3.50
CA ARG A 366 2.71 27.78 2.98
C ARG A 366 1.45 27.14 3.55
N VAL A 367 1.40 25.80 3.65
CA VAL A 367 0.25 25.12 4.28
C VAL A 367 0.20 25.35 5.79
N GLN A 368 1.35 25.44 6.44
CA GLN A 368 1.46 25.72 7.88
C GLN A 368 1.02 27.13 8.25
N LYS A 369 1.35 28.12 7.42
CA LYS A 369 1.09 29.54 7.72
C LYS A 369 -0.25 30.07 7.18
N THR A 370 -0.70 29.52 6.07
CA THR A 370 -1.91 30.01 5.38
C THR A 370 -2.96 28.91 5.34
N PRO A 371 -4.11 29.09 6.00
CA PRO A 371 -5.20 28.14 5.91
C PRO A 371 -5.60 27.91 4.45
N LEU A 372 -5.99 26.67 4.14
CA LEU A 372 -6.52 26.32 2.82
C LEU A 372 -7.81 27.05 2.53
N THR A 373 -7.99 27.43 1.28
CA THR A 373 -9.31 27.89 0.83
C THR A 373 -10.30 26.74 0.77
N LYS A 374 -11.60 27.07 0.78
CA LYS A 374 -12.64 26.05 0.57
C LYS A 374 -12.42 25.30 -0.75
N ALA A 375 -12.01 26.00 -1.80
CA ALA A 375 -11.74 25.38 -3.11
C ALA A 375 -10.58 24.39 -3.07
N ASP A 376 -9.50 24.68 -2.35
CA ASP A 376 -8.36 23.75 -2.16
C ASP A 376 -8.81 22.49 -1.42
N LEU A 377 -9.62 22.64 -0.35
CA LEU A 377 -10.14 21.51 0.39
C LEU A 377 -11.10 20.66 -0.45
N ASP A 378 -12.04 21.31 -1.16
CA ASP A 378 -12.98 20.61 -2.04
C ASP A 378 -12.26 19.81 -3.12
N LEU A 379 -11.19 20.36 -3.72
CA LEU A 379 -10.37 19.66 -4.71
C LEU A 379 -9.65 18.45 -4.08
N ALA A 380 -9.04 18.61 -2.90
CA ALA A 380 -8.38 17.51 -2.20
C ALA A 380 -9.37 16.37 -1.86
N LEU A 381 -10.59 16.71 -1.44
CA LEU A 381 -11.66 15.74 -1.17
C LEU A 381 -12.09 14.99 -2.45
N VAL A 382 -12.19 15.68 -3.58
CA VAL A 382 -12.49 15.04 -4.88
C VAL A 382 -11.37 14.08 -5.30
N LYS A 383 -10.12 14.50 -5.18
CA LYS A 383 -8.94 13.64 -5.48
C LYS A 383 -8.92 12.42 -4.56
N GLN A 384 -9.10 12.62 -3.27
CA GLN A 384 -9.14 11.52 -2.28
C GLN A 384 -10.29 10.55 -2.56
N ARG A 385 -11.47 11.06 -2.90
CA ARG A 385 -12.61 10.24 -3.32
C ARG A 385 -12.28 9.41 -4.55
N SER A 386 -11.72 10.03 -5.58
CA SER A 386 -11.28 9.33 -6.80
C SER A 386 -10.28 8.23 -6.49
N ALA A 387 -9.28 8.52 -5.65
CA ALA A 387 -8.27 7.54 -5.22
C ALA A 387 -8.91 6.35 -4.48
N LEU A 388 -9.88 6.60 -3.58
CA LEU A 388 -10.58 5.53 -2.84
C LEU A 388 -11.37 4.61 -3.78
N TYR A 389 -12.09 5.16 -4.75
CA TYR A 389 -12.84 4.33 -5.71
C TYR A 389 -11.91 3.60 -6.68
N SER A 390 -10.87 4.26 -7.18
CA SER A 390 -9.86 3.62 -8.03
C SER A 390 -9.15 2.47 -7.29
N ALA A 391 -8.85 2.66 -6.01
CA ALA A 391 -8.26 1.61 -5.18
C ALA A 391 -9.19 0.39 -5.05
N GLN A 392 -10.51 0.60 -4.90
CA GLN A 392 -11.49 -0.50 -4.79
C GLN A 392 -11.62 -1.30 -6.07
N GLU A 393 -11.52 -0.66 -7.22
CA GLU A 393 -11.65 -1.31 -8.54
C GLU A 393 -10.32 -1.87 -9.07
N SER A 394 -9.21 -1.61 -8.38
CA SER A 394 -7.90 -2.05 -8.84
C SER A 394 -7.81 -3.58 -8.93
N PHE A 395 -7.02 -4.05 -9.91
CA PHE A 395 -6.73 -5.46 -10.14
C PHE A 395 -7.98 -6.37 -10.14
N VAL A 396 -8.94 -6.03 -11.02
CA VAL A 396 -10.17 -6.83 -11.24
C VAL A 396 -10.98 -7.07 -9.95
N GLY A 397 -11.12 -6.02 -9.12
CA GLY A 397 -11.89 -6.06 -7.87
C GLY A 397 -11.13 -6.57 -6.63
N PHE A 398 -9.86 -6.98 -6.77
CA PHE A 398 -9.02 -7.32 -5.62
C PHE A 398 -8.85 -6.15 -4.66
N GLY A 399 -8.76 -4.91 -5.15
CA GLY A 399 -8.60 -3.74 -4.30
C GLY A 399 -9.71 -3.56 -3.28
N ARG A 400 -10.96 -3.91 -3.60
CA ARG A 400 -12.07 -3.96 -2.65
C ARG A 400 -11.83 -5.02 -1.57
N ALA A 401 -11.43 -6.23 -1.97
CA ALA A 401 -11.09 -7.30 -1.04
C ALA A 401 -9.94 -6.90 -0.11
N ASN A 402 -8.92 -6.20 -0.64
CA ASN A 402 -7.80 -5.68 0.14
C ASN A 402 -8.23 -4.70 1.24
N LEU A 403 -9.08 -3.72 0.92
CA LEU A 403 -9.58 -2.76 1.93
C LEU A 403 -10.46 -3.45 2.99
N LEU A 404 -11.34 -4.35 2.56
CA LEU A 404 -12.19 -5.14 3.48
C LEU A 404 -11.33 -5.98 4.42
N ALA A 405 -10.30 -6.62 3.89
CA ALA A 405 -9.35 -7.43 4.67
C ALA A 405 -8.59 -6.58 5.68
N SER A 406 -8.03 -5.44 5.27
CA SER A 406 -7.29 -4.53 6.15
C SER A 406 -8.16 -4.05 7.31
N PHE A 407 -9.42 -3.65 7.05
CA PHE A 407 -10.33 -3.23 8.12
C PHE A 407 -10.80 -4.36 9.02
N ALA A 408 -11.01 -5.56 8.48
CA ALA A 408 -11.33 -6.73 9.32
C ALA A 408 -10.13 -7.20 10.14
N LEU A 409 -8.91 -7.18 9.56
CA LEU A 409 -7.68 -7.64 10.21
C LEU A 409 -7.29 -6.72 11.37
N PHE A 410 -7.31 -5.41 11.14
CA PHE A 410 -6.78 -4.42 12.08
C PHE A 410 -7.83 -3.83 13.03
N HIS A 411 -9.11 -3.80 12.64
CA HIS A 411 -10.18 -3.14 13.40
C HIS A 411 -11.33 -4.05 13.78
N ASP A 412 -11.34 -5.30 13.30
CA ASP A 412 -12.49 -6.18 13.46
C ASP A 412 -13.80 -5.59 12.89
N ASN A 413 -13.67 -4.68 11.91
CA ASN A 413 -14.79 -3.93 11.34
C ASN A 413 -14.59 -3.64 9.84
N PRO A 414 -14.93 -4.58 8.92
CA PRO A 414 -14.85 -4.33 7.48
C PRO A 414 -15.82 -3.24 7.00
N GLY A 415 -16.87 -2.92 7.76
CA GLY A 415 -17.85 -1.87 7.45
C GLY A 415 -17.25 -0.47 7.34
N ARG A 416 -16.06 -0.25 7.84
CA ARG A 416 -15.33 1.04 7.70
C ARG A 416 -15.17 1.50 6.26
N ILE A 417 -15.09 0.59 5.30
CA ILE A 417 -15.03 0.95 3.87
C ILE A 417 -16.16 1.90 3.46
N ASN A 418 -17.34 1.74 4.07
CA ASN A 418 -18.52 2.54 3.78
C ASN A 418 -18.56 3.89 4.52
N THR A 419 -17.62 4.16 5.41
CA THR A 419 -17.57 5.40 6.22
C THR A 419 -16.33 6.23 5.95
N LEU A 420 -15.39 5.75 5.12
CA LEU A 420 -14.13 6.45 4.85
C LEU A 420 -14.34 7.85 4.27
N GLU A 421 -15.22 7.98 3.30
CA GLU A 421 -15.50 9.28 2.67
C GLU A 421 -16.04 10.29 3.70
N ASP A 422 -16.88 9.83 4.63
CA ASP A 422 -17.42 10.68 5.68
C ASP A 422 -16.35 11.13 6.68
N GLU A 423 -15.35 10.26 6.97
CA GLU A 423 -14.23 10.65 7.83
C GLU A 423 -13.37 11.75 7.18
N PHE A 424 -13.09 11.64 5.88
CA PHE A 424 -12.40 12.71 5.16
C PHE A 424 -13.21 14.01 5.08
N ARG A 425 -14.52 13.93 4.94
CA ARG A 425 -15.41 15.11 4.90
C ARG A 425 -15.50 15.88 6.22
N LYS A 426 -15.15 15.24 7.34
CA LYS A 426 -15.07 15.91 8.66
C LYS A 426 -13.83 16.78 8.83
N VAL A 427 -12.84 16.61 7.94
CA VAL A 427 -11.59 17.37 8.01
C VAL A 427 -11.83 18.82 7.60
N THR A 428 -11.33 19.74 8.41
CA THR A 428 -11.41 21.18 8.17
C THR A 428 -10.06 21.78 7.76
N PRO A 429 -10.02 22.97 7.12
CA PRO A 429 -8.79 23.67 6.83
C PRO A 429 -7.90 23.88 8.06
N GLU A 430 -8.51 24.18 9.21
CA GLU A 430 -7.80 24.39 10.48
C GLU A 430 -7.16 23.09 10.99
N LEU A 431 -7.86 21.95 10.85
CA LEU A 431 -7.30 20.64 11.20
C LEU A 431 -6.13 20.27 10.29
N ILE A 432 -6.23 20.56 9.00
CA ILE A 432 -5.12 20.35 8.04
C ILE A 432 -3.91 21.20 8.44
N GLN A 433 -4.13 22.49 8.72
CA GLN A 433 -3.06 23.40 9.16
C GLN A 433 -2.42 22.95 10.47
N LYS A 434 -3.24 22.56 11.46
CA LYS A 434 -2.75 22.01 12.75
C LYS A 434 -1.91 20.75 12.52
N THR A 435 -2.39 19.83 11.68
CA THR A 435 -1.69 18.58 11.35
C THR A 435 -0.36 18.87 10.64
N ALA A 436 -0.33 19.79 9.68
CA ALA A 436 0.89 20.18 9.01
C ALA A 436 1.92 20.78 9.98
N ASN A 437 1.49 21.64 10.92
CA ASN A 437 2.37 22.23 11.93
C ASN A 437 2.93 21.18 12.88
N GLU A 438 2.14 20.17 13.27
CA GLU A 438 2.56 19.15 14.21
C GLU A 438 3.43 18.07 13.56
N PHE A 439 3.07 17.59 12.37
CA PHE A 439 3.69 16.41 11.77
C PHE A 439 4.69 16.72 10.65
N LEU A 440 4.55 17.84 9.92
CA LEU A 440 5.51 18.24 8.88
C LEU A 440 6.56 19.24 9.38
N ARG A 441 6.83 19.28 10.69
CA ARG A 441 7.87 20.11 11.29
C ARG A 441 9.27 19.56 10.99
N PRO A 442 10.29 20.40 10.82
CA PRO A 442 11.67 19.95 10.53
C PRO A 442 12.21 18.94 11.54
N THR A 443 11.84 19.06 12.82
CA THR A 443 12.29 18.14 13.88
C THR A 443 11.68 16.72 13.77
N ASN A 444 10.59 16.54 13.01
CA ASN A 444 10.00 15.24 12.72
C ASN A 444 10.49 14.64 11.39
N ARG A 445 11.43 15.31 10.72
CA ARG A 445 11.93 14.93 9.41
C ARG A 445 13.13 14.01 9.47
N THR A 446 13.16 13.01 8.60
CA THR A 446 14.36 12.25 8.24
C THR A 446 14.65 12.46 6.76
N ILE A 447 15.88 12.77 6.43
CA ILE A 447 16.35 13.02 5.07
C ILE A 447 17.30 11.90 4.69
N LEU A 448 17.12 11.34 3.50
CA LEU A 448 18.03 10.38 2.89
C LEU A 448 18.48 10.88 1.52
N THR A 449 19.79 11.00 1.35
CA THR A 449 20.39 11.33 0.05
C THR A 449 21.06 10.09 -0.55
N VAL A 450 20.93 9.91 -1.86
CA VAL A 450 21.67 8.89 -2.62
C VAL A 450 22.69 9.60 -3.49
N THR A 451 23.96 9.21 -3.34
CA THR A 451 25.07 9.75 -4.12
C THR A 451 25.53 8.72 -5.14
N PRO A 452 25.49 9.04 -6.45
CA PRO A 452 26.08 8.17 -7.46
C PRO A 452 27.59 8.09 -7.25
N LYS A 453 28.17 6.88 -7.19
CA LYS A 453 29.62 6.77 -7.24
C LYS A 453 30.12 7.26 -8.59
N ALA A 454 31.18 8.07 -8.59
CA ALA A 454 31.87 8.46 -9.82
C ALA A 454 32.29 7.18 -10.55
N GLN A 455 31.76 6.96 -11.75
CA GLN A 455 32.30 5.91 -12.61
C GLN A 455 33.76 6.26 -12.86
N GLY A 456 34.67 5.43 -12.35
CA GLY A 456 36.09 5.55 -12.67
C GLY A 456 36.21 5.62 -14.20
N LYS A 457 36.97 6.61 -14.72
CA LYS A 457 37.27 6.66 -16.16
C LYS A 457 37.67 5.23 -16.60
N PRO A 458 37.07 4.69 -17.69
CA PRO A 458 37.53 3.42 -18.22
C PRO A 458 39.05 3.52 -18.42
N ALA A 459 39.78 2.59 -17.84
CA ALA A 459 41.23 2.49 -18.05
C ALA A 459 41.46 2.52 -19.56
N GLY A 460 42.09 3.58 -20.01
CA GLY A 460 42.40 3.74 -21.44
C GLY A 460 43.09 2.47 -21.92
N LYS A 461 42.53 1.87 -22.96
CA LYS A 461 43.29 0.88 -23.71
C LYS A 461 44.51 1.63 -24.26
N GLU A 462 45.68 1.42 -23.65
CA GLU A 462 46.95 1.71 -24.34
C GLU A 462 46.97 0.91 -25.61
N GLN A 463 47.15 1.59 -26.71
CA GLN A 463 47.34 1.04 -28.05
C GLN A 463 48.74 0.42 -28.15
#